data_5d300a165eac3833870c668fd32e90fd
#
_entry.id   5d300a165eac3833870c668fd32e90fd
#
_cell.length_a   1.000
_cell.length_b   1.000
_cell.length_c   1.000
_cell.angle_alpha   90.00
_cell.angle_beta   90.00
_cell.angle_gamma   90.00
#
_symmetry.space_group_name_H-M   'P 1'
#
loop_
_entity.id
_entity.type
_entity.pdbx_description
1 polymer ?
#
loop_
_entity_poly.entity_id
_entity_poly.type
_entity_poly.pdbx_seq_one_letter_code
_entity_poly.pdbx_strand_id
1 'polypeptide(L)'
;QGFHIDGDNNTVRVGQGFGDYGNLATAATQEWDTDNSEGGNNTAMVDIHGDNNILNIGQRNGSLGNFTGHDVTAYIYGDDNTARTVQVHDGAKDLTLTLNGDDHTVYVEQRSTGAHNATISLTNGTNPYSLSLSQNSTTAQSYSMSGTCYTAGGCSVSVTQD
;
A
#
# COMPACT_ATOMS: atom_id res chain seq x y z
N GLN A 1 -11.06 10.04 3.89
CA GLN A 1 -11.14 8.60 3.58
C GLN A 1 -12.31 8.36 2.65
N GLY A 2 -12.11 7.62 1.61
CA GLY A 2 -13.15 7.20 0.67
C GLY A 2 -12.85 5.78 0.19
N PHE A 3 -13.86 4.90 0.28
CA PHE A 3 -13.76 3.54 -0.23
C PHE A 3 -14.90 3.30 -1.21
N HIS A 4 -14.56 2.81 -2.38
CA HIS A 4 -15.50 2.28 -3.34
C HIS A 4 -15.02 0.89 -3.73
N ILE A 5 -15.87 -0.10 -3.59
CA ILE A 5 -15.55 -1.49 -3.91
C ILE A 5 -16.69 -2.05 -4.73
N ASP A 6 -16.39 -2.44 -5.96
CA ASP A 6 -17.33 -3.06 -6.92
C ASP A 6 -16.75 -4.42 -7.34
N GLY A 7 -17.48 -5.48 -7.07
CA GLY A 7 -17.05 -6.86 -7.29
C GLY A 7 -17.21 -7.75 -6.06
N ASP A 8 -17.00 -9.05 -6.24
CA ASP A 8 -17.23 -10.06 -5.22
C ASP A 8 -15.94 -10.46 -4.46
N ASN A 9 -16.09 -10.86 -3.20
CA ASN A 9 -15.03 -11.42 -2.35
C ASN A 9 -13.80 -10.52 -2.12
N ASN A 10 -13.90 -9.22 -2.32
CA ASN A 10 -12.81 -8.29 -2.05
C ASN A 10 -12.57 -8.13 -0.54
N THR A 11 -11.32 -8.04 -0.14
CA THR A 11 -10.90 -7.79 1.24
C THR A 11 -10.07 -6.52 1.32
N VAL A 12 -10.55 -5.53 2.07
CA VAL A 12 -9.81 -4.29 2.33
C VAL A 12 -9.62 -4.11 3.82
N ARG A 13 -8.39 -3.85 4.24
CA ARG A 13 -8.04 -3.54 5.63
C ARG A 13 -7.22 -2.28 5.67
N VAL A 14 -7.61 -1.34 6.51
CA VAL A 14 -6.87 -0.11 6.74
C VAL A 14 -6.71 0.11 8.23
N GLY A 15 -5.47 0.15 8.68
CA GLY A 15 -5.10 0.51 10.05
C GLY A 15 -4.37 1.85 10.04
N GLN A 16 -4.89 2.82 10.80
CA GLN A 16 -4.29 4.15 10.96
C GLN A 16 -4.24 4.48 12.45
N GLY A 17 -3.11 4.93 12.95
CA GLY A 17 -3.01 5.33 14.35
C GLY A 17 -1.62 5.14 14.94
N PHE A 18 -1.56 5.05 16.26
CA PHE A 18 -0.38 4.79 17.07
C PHE A 18 -0.54 3.43 17.77
N GLY A 19 0.38 2.51 17.58
CA GLY A 19 0.30 1.19 18.20
C GLY A 19 1.06 0.13 17.40
N ASP A 20 1.11 -1.05 17.93
CA ASP A 20 1.81 -2.16 17.29
C ASP A 20 0.85 -2.88 16.34
N TYR A 21 0.95 -2.61 15.05
CA TYR A 21 0.23 -3.37 14.01
C TYR A 21 0.91 -4.74 13.79
N GLY A 22 1.17 -5.43 14.88
CA GLY A 22 1.62 -6.81 14.81
C GLY A 22 0.55 -7.66 14.16
N ASN A 23 0.65 -7.91 12.87
CA ASN A 23 -0.15 -8.90 12.18
C ASN A 23 -1.40 -8.43 11.39
N LEU A 24 -1.22 -7.51 10.46
CA LEU A 24 -2.20 -7.30 9.38
C LEU A 24 -2.42 -8.55 8.49
N ALA A 25 -1.69 -9.64 8.74
CA ALA A 25 -1.67 -10.81 7.86
C ALA A 25 -2.77 -11.85 8.13
N THR A 26 -3.53 -11.77 9.22
CA THR A 26 -4.36 -12.92 9.66
C THR A 26 -5.82 -12.65 10.01
N ALA A 27 -6.34 -11.45 9.94
CA ALA A 27 -7.75 -11.23 10.24
C ALA A 27 -8.60 -11.01 8.99
N ALA A 28 -9.58 -11.86 8.79
CA ALA A 28 -10.59 -11.75 7.73
C ALA A 28 -11.74 -10.86 8.18
N THR A 29 -11.49 -9.61 8.54
CA THR A 29 -12.54 -8.65 8.89
C THR A 29 -12.09 -7.25 8.56
N GLN A 30 -13.03 -6.44 8.12
CA GLN A 30 -12.88 -5.01 7.94
C GLN A 30 -12.57 -4.39 9.31
N GLU A 31 -11.33 -4.14 9.62
CA GLU A 31 -10.91 -3.53 10.88
C GLU A 31 -10.61 -2.06 10.61
N TRP A 32 -11.49 -1.20 11.11
CA TRP A 32 -11.33 0.23 11.12
C TRP A 32 -10.74 0.64 12.47
N ASP A 33 -9.45 0.87 12.51
CA ASP A 33 -8.88 1.63 13.62
C ASP A 33 -8.66 3.06 13.14
N THR A 34 -9.57 3.93 13.53
CA THR A 34 -9.54 5.37 13.21
C THR A 34 -9.21 6.18 14.44
N ASP A 35 -8.46 5.65 15.39
CA ASP A 35 -8.02 6.46 16.51
C ASP A 35 -6.96 7.48 16.06
N ASN A 36 -7.45 8.51 15.38
CA ASN A 36 -6.67 9.68 15.01
C ASN A 36 -6.26 10.56 16.21
N SER A 37 -6.60 10.16 17.42
CA SER A 37 -6.31 10.96 18.61
C SER A 37 -4.81 10.95 18.95
N GLU A 38 -4.05 10.00 18.42
CA GLU A 38 -2.66 9.77 18.78
C GLU A 38 -1.66 9.91 17.64
N GLY A 39 -2.06 10.17 16.41
CA GLY A 39 -1.07 10.30 15.35
C GLY A 39 -1.57 10.68 13.97
N GLY A 40 -1.39 11.92 13.62
CA GLY A 40 -1.24 12.42 12.27
C GLY A 40 -2.47 12.42 11.35
N ASN A 41 -2.40 13.23 10.33
CA ASN A 41 -3.41 13.37 9.27
C ASN A 41 -3.23 12.27 8.20
N ASN A 42 -3.32 11.00 8.57
CA ASN A 42 -3.20 9.91 7.63
C ASN A 42 -4.42 9.83 6.70
N THR A 43 -4.18 9.63 5.43
CA THR A 43 -5.22 9.50 4.41
C THR A 43 -5.10 8.17 3.68
N ALA A 44 -6.24 7.52 3.45
CA ALA A 44 -6.33 6.40 2.54
C ALA A 44 -7.57 6.56 1.65
N MET A 45 -7.38 6.51 0.35
CA MET A 45 -8.44 6.38 -0.66
C MET A 45 -8.27 5.04 -1.35
N VAL A 46 -9.37 4.34 -1.57
CA VAL A 46 -9.37 3.02 -2.20
C VAL A 46 -10.53 2.94 -3.18
N ASP A 47 -10.22 2.51 -4.40
CA ASP A 47 -11.20 2.22 -5.43
C ASP A 47 -10.84 0.85 -6.05
N ILE A 48 -11.73 -0.13 -5.89
CA ILE A 48 -11.51 -1.50 -6.36
C ILE A 48 -12.65 -1.89 -7.28
N HIS A 49 -12.29 -2.35 -8.47
CA HIS A 49 -13.19 -2.97 -9.43
C HIS A 49 -12.63 -4.33 -9.84
N GLY A 50 -13.35 -5.38 -9.54
CA GLY A 50 -12.97 -6.77 -9.80
C GLY A 50 -13.19 -7.66 -8.59
N ASP A 51 -12.86 -8.93 -8.73
CA ASP A 51 -13.16 -9.96 -7.74
C ASP A 51 -11.91 -10.43 -6.97
N ASN A 52 -12.10 -10.94 -5.77
CA ASN A 52 -11.08 -11.60 -4.95
C ASN A 52 -9.84 -10.76 -4.63
N ASN A 53 -9.88 -9.44 -4.73
CA ASN A 53 -8.73 -8.60 -4.44
C ASN A 53 -8.49 -8.46 -2.93
N ILE A 54 -7.22 -8.43 -2.53
CA ILE A 54 -6.79 -8.23 -1.14
C ILE A 54 -5.94 -6.98 -1.05
N LEU A 55 -6.39 -6.00 -0.28
CA LEU A 55 -5.64 -4.78 -0.01
C LEU A 55 -5.48 -4.55 1.50
N ASN A 56 -4.23 -4.49 1.96
CA ASN A 56 -3.89 -4.18 3.34
C ASN A 56 -3.07 -2.89 3.41
N ILE A 57 -3.55 -1.90 4.15
CA ILE A 57 -2.90 -0.60 4.34
C ILE A 57 -2.63 -0.40 5.83
N GLY A 58 -1.39 -0.18 6.20
CA GLY A 58 -0.98 0.19 7.54
C GLY A 58 -0.27 1.54 7.55
N GLN A 59 -0.80 2.52 8.27
CA GLN A 59 -0.20 3.85 8.41
C GLN A 59 -0.03 4.18 9.89
N ARG A 60 1.20 4.46 10.33
CA ARG A 60 1.53 4.73 11.71
C ARG A 60 2.60 5.80 11.86
N ASN A 61 2.32 6.82 12.62
CA ASN A 61 3.33 7.80 13.02
C ASN A 61 4.22 7.28 14.16
N GLY A 62 5.46 7.71 14.19
CA GLY A 62 6.44 7.24 15.17
C GLY A 62 6.33 7.91 16.55
N SER A 63 5.77 9.10 16.62
CA SER A 63 5.73 9.91 17.85
C SER A 63 4.34 10.44 18.12
N LEU A 64 3.94 10.41 19.39
CA LEU A 64 2.75 11.11 19.87
C LEU A 64 2.84 12.60 19.58
N GLY A 65 1.78 13.16 18.99
CA GLY A 65 1.73 14.58 18.66
C GLY A 65 2.44 14.98 17.36
N ASN A 66 2.99 14.04 16.61
CA ASN A 66 3.42 14.30 15.24
C ASN A 66 2.23 14.17 14.30
N PHE A 67 1.89 15.27 13.65
CA PHE A 67 0.76 15.37 12.72
C PHE A 67 1.20 15.31 11.25
N THR A 68 2.39 14.81 10.98
CA THR A 68 2.81 14.53 9.60
C THR A 68 2.02 13.35 9.09
N GLY A 69 1.12 13.56 8.15
CA GLY A 69 0.27 12.53 7.58
C GLY A 69 1.02 11.60 6.64
N HIS A 70 0.51 10.40 6.49
CA HIS A 70 0.87 9.47 5.43
C HIS A 70 -0.30 9.35 4.47
N ASP A 71 -0.02 9.32 3.18
CA ASP A 71 -1.03 9.25 2.14
C ASP A 71 -0.94 7.94 1.35
N VAL A 72 -2.07 7.29 1.16
CA VAL A 72 -2.25 6.18 0.23
C VAL A 72 -3.40 6.51 -0.70
N THR A 73 -3.18 6.35 -1.98
CA THR A 73 -4.21 6.33 -3.00
C THR A 73 -4.08 5.01 -3.75
N ALA A 74 -5.08 4.18 -3.74
CA ALA A 74 -5.04 2.87 -4.38
C ALA A 74 -6.16 2.77 -5.42
N TYR A 75 -5.85 2.24 -6.57
CA TYR A 75 -6.79 1.86 -7.62
C TYR A 75 -6.47 0.43 -8.00
N ILE A 76 -7.40 -0.50 -7.88
CA ILE A 76 -7.21 -1.89 -8.28
C ILE A 76 -8.32 -2.22 -9.28
N TYR A 77 -7.94 -2.49 -10.51
CA TYR A 77 -8.82 -2.90 -11.59
C TYR A 77 -8.35 -4.25 -12.11
N GLY A 78 -9.13 -5.30 -11.87
CA GLY A 78 -8.81 -6.68 -12.19
C GLY A 78 -9.03 -7.61 -11.02
N ASP A 79 -8.73 -8.88 -11.21
CA ASP A 79 -9.07 -9.95 -10.28
C ASP A 79 -7.85 -10.53 -9.58
N ASP A 80 -8.06 -11.14 -8.41
CA ASP A 80 -7.06 -11.91 -7.68
C ASP A 80 -5.78 -11.14 -7.30
N ASN A 81 -5.83 -9.81 -7.25
CA ASN A 81 -4.66 -9.00 -6.87
C ASN A 81 -4.45 -8.96 -5.35
N THR A 82 -3.20 -8.99 -4.93
CA THR A 82 -2.80 -8.80 -3.54
C THR A 82 -1.86 -7.62 -3.39
N ALA A 83 -2.26 -6.62 -2.63
CA ALA A 83 -1.42 -5.46 -2.32
C ALA A 83 -1.31 -5.25 -0.81
N ARG A 84 -0.11 -4.96 -0.35
CA ARG A 84 0.16 -4.57 1.03
C ARG A 84 1.06 -3.34 1.05
N THR A 85 0.62 -2.31 1.77
CA THR A 85 1.41 -1.10 2.00
C THR A 85 1.59 -0.85 3.49
N VAL A 86 2.80 -0.50 3.89
CA VAL A 86 3.15 -0.17 5.28
C VAL A 86 3.92 1.14 5.28
N GLN A 87 3.36 2.16 5.92
CA GLN A 87 3.97 3.47 6.10
C GLN A 87 4.11 3.74 7.58
N VAL A 88 5.33 3.82 8.07
CA VAL A 88 5.60 3.95 9.51
C VAL A 88 6.66 4.98 9.83
N HIS A 89 6.64 5.48 11.05
CA HIS A 89 7.48 6.54 11.62
C HIS A 89 7.16 7.94 11.10
N ASP A 90 7.87 8.91 11.66
CA ASP A 90 7.74 10.32 11.32
C ASP A 90 8.23 10.59 9.89
N GLY A 91 7.82 11.71 9.32
CA GLY A 91 8.09 12.04 7.93
C GLY A 91 6.97 11.55 6.99
N ALA A 92 6.48 12.43 6.15
CA ALA A 92 5.40 12.12 5.22
C ALA A 92 5.79 10.96 4.29
N LYS A 93 4.89 10.02 4.11
CA LYS A 93 5.06 8.94 3.14
C LYS A 93 3.88 8.98 2.18
N ASP A 94 4.20 9.11 0.92
CA ASP A 94 3.22 9.11 -0.14
C ASP A 94 3.33 7.82 -0.94
N LEU A 95 2.20 7.22 -1.23
CA LEU A 95 2.11 6.09 -2.14
C LEU A 95 0.89 6.30 -3.04
N THR A 96 1.08 6.15 -4.30
CA THR A 96 -0.01 5.93 -5.25
C THR A 96 0.18 4.54 -5.83
N LEU A 97 -0.76 3.67 -5.73
CA LEU A 97 -0.65 2.30 -6.22
C LEU A 97 -1.76 2.11 -7.25
N THR A 98 -1.49 1.68 -8.40
CA THR A 98 -2.48 1.30 -9.40
C THR A 98 -2.14 -0.10 -9.86
N LEU A 99 -3.00 -1.05 -9.69
CA LEU A 99 -2.91 -2.35 -10.34
C LEU A 99 -3.92 -2.32 -11.48
N ASN A 100 -3.62 -2.84 -12.60
CA ASN A 100 -4.53 -2.95 -13.72
C ASN A 100 -4.20 -4.26 -14.43
N GLY A 101 -5.00 -5.27 -14.19
CA GLY A 101 -4.77 -6.66 -14.57
C GLY A 101 -4.90 -7.58 -13.36
N ASP A 102 -4.63 -8.86 -13.57
CA ASP A 102 -4.93 -9.92 -12.63
C ASP A 102 -3.68 -10.51 -11.98
N ASP A 103 -3.86 -11.15 -10.83
CA ASP A 103 -2.83 -11.94 -10.14
C ASP A 103 -1.59 -11.14 -9.70
N HIS A 104 -1.63 -9.82 -9.63
CA HIS A 104 -0.49 -9.04 -9.18
C HIS A 104 -0.28 -9.17 -7.66
N THR A 105 0.99 -9.28 -7.25
CA THR A 105 1.36 -9.26 -5.84
C THR A 105 2.32 -8.10 -5.59
N VAL A 106 1.92 -7.17 -4.72
CA VAL A 106 2.70 -5.97 -4.42
C VAL A 106 2.89 -5.81 -2.91
N TYR A 107 4.12 -5.64 -2.49
CA TYR A 107 4.49 -5.29 -1.13
C TYR A 107 5.31 -4.00 -1.13
N VAL A 108 4.84 -3.00 -0.40
CA VAL A 108 5.55 -1.73 -0.23
C VAL A 108 5.70 -1.42 1.25
N GLU A 109 6.92 -1.11 1.64
CA GLU A 109 7.27 -0.70 2.98
C GLU A 109 8.05 0.61 2.94
N GLN A 110 7.52 1.65 3.58
CA GLN A 110 8.16 2.95 3.75
C GLN A 110 8.38 3.19 5.24
N ARG A 111 9.62 3.18 5.67
CA ARG A 111 10.01 3.27 7.08
C ARG A 111 10.95 4.43 7.34
N SER A 112 11.32 4.58 8.63
CA SER A 112 12.24 5.60 9.11
C SER A 112 11.69 7.03 9.00
N THR A 113 12.49 8.03 9.31
CA THR A 113 12.05 9.44 9.43
C THR A 113 12.12 10.22 8.11
N GLY A 114 12.65 9.62 7.05
CA GLY A 114 12.67 10.24 5.72
C GLY A 114 11.27 10.40 5.12
N ALA A 115 11.06 11.45 4.37
CA ALA A 115 9.89 11.58 3.54
C ALA A 115 10.05 10.71 2.28
N HIS A 116 9.25 9.67 2.17
CA HIS A 116 9.36 8.73 1.06
C HIS A 116 8.18 8.84 0.12
N ASN A 117 8.46 8.73 -1.17
CA ASN A 117 7.44 8.71 -2.20
C ASN A 117 7.56 7.44 -3.04
N ALA A 118 6.44 6.81 -3.34
CA ALA A 118 6.36 5.71 -4.28
C ALA A 118 5.12 5.87 -5.16
N THR A 119 5.32 5.77 -6.46
CA THR A 119 4.23 5.69 -7.42
C THR A 119 4.39 4.39 -8.20
N ILE A 120 3.47 3.49 -8.07
CA ILE A 120 3.53 2.16 -8.66
C ILE A 120 2.31 2.00 -9.56
N SER A 121 2.52 1.64 -10.80
CA SER A 121 1.45 1.34 -11.74
C SER A 121 1.83 0.07 -12.50
N LEU A 122 1.17 -1.02 -12.18
CA LEU A 122 1.34 -2.31 -12.82
C LEU A 122 0.22 -2.45 -13.84
N THR A 123 0.48 -2.02 -15.06
CA THR A 123 -0.53 -1.95 -16.10
C THR A 123 -0.86 -3.31 -16.70
N ASN A 124 -2.01 -3.39 -17.32
CA ASN A 124 -2.60 -4.57 -17.90
C ASN A 124 -1.60 -5.36 -18.77
N GLY A 125 -1.22 -6.52 -18.32
CA GLY A 125 -0.35 -7.48 -18.99
C GLY A 125 -0.95 -8.87 -18.94
N THR A 126 -0.46 -9.75 -19.81
CA THR A 126 -0.90 -11.15 -19.83
C THR A 126 -0.32 -12.00 -18.70
N ASN A 127 0.60 -11.42 -17.92
CA ASN A 127 1.27 -12.15 -16.85
C ASN A 127 1.42 -11.29 -15.60
N PRO A 128 1.38 -11.90 -14.41
CA PRO A 128 1.41 -11.18 -13.15
C PRO A 128 2.76 -10.52 -12.84
N TYR A 129 2.72 -9.47 -12.03
CA TYR A 129 3.89 -8.90 -11.37
C TYR A 129 3.97 -9.34 -9.92
N SER A 130 5.20 -9.58 -9.47
CA SER A 130 5.55 -9.63 -8.06
C SER A 130 6.53 -8.50 -7.76
N LEU A 131 6.09 -7.49 -7.02
CA LEU A 131 6.89 -6.33 -6.64
C LEU A 131 7.11 -6.27 -5.14
N SER A 132 8.36 -6.09 -4.73
CA SER A 132 8.73 -5.75 -3.35
C SER A 132 9.55 -4.47 -3.34
N LEU A 133 9.06 -3.42 -2.69
CA LEU A 133 9.75 -2.16 -2.49
C LEU A 133 9.94 -1.90 -1.00
N SER A 134 11.16 -1.65 -0.58
CA SER A 134 11.50 -1.17 0.75
C SER A 134 12.26 0.15 0.67
N GLN A 135 11.71 1.18 1.31
CA GLN A 135 12.35 2.48 1.50
C GLN A 135 12.55 2.69 3.01
N ASN A 136 13.78 2.62 3.46
CA ASN A 136 14.11 2.66 4.88
C ASN A 136 15.31 3.58 5.15
N SER A 137 15.09 4.87 5.09
CA SER A 137 16.15 5.88 5.24
C SER A 137 15.67 7.08 6.05
N THR A 138 16.62 7.78 6.65
CA THR A 138 16.36 9.10 7.28
C THR A 138 16.30 10.24 6.27
N THR A 139 16.73 9.99 5.04
CA THR A 139 16.64 10.94 3.92
C THR A 139 15.46 10.59 3.01
N ALA A 140 14.94 11.60 2.31
CA ALA A 140 13.85 11.41 1.38
C ALA A 140 14.26 10.50 0.21
N GLN A 141 13.41 9.54 -0.12
CA GLN A 141 13.61 8.62 -1.23
C GLN A 141 12.39 8.60 -2.12
N SER A 142 12.61 8.42 -3.40
CA SER A 142 11.55 8.34 -4.39
C SER A 142 11.72 7.10 -5.27
N TYR A 143 10.62 6.44 -5.55
CA TYR A 143 10.54 5.31 -6.47
C TYR A 143 9.33 5.47 -7.37
N SER A 144 9.51 5.21 -8.65
CA SER A 144 8.40 5.15 -9.59
C SER A 144 8.62 3.99 -10.56
N MET A 145 7.59 3.22 -10.77
CA MET A 145 7.60 2.12 -11.72
C MET A 145 6.28 2.13 -12.50
N SER A 146 6.38 1.90 -13.79
CA SER A 146 5.24 1.59 -14.65
C SER A 146 5.69 0.59 -15.72
N GLY A 147 4.87 -0.39 -16.02
CA GLY A 147 5.26 -1.38 -17.03
C GLY A 147 4.24 -2.48 -17.24
N THR A 148 4.51 -3.30 -18.23
CA THR A 148 3.70 -4.46 -18.59
C THR A 148 4.56 -5.70 -18.64
N CYS A 149 4.12 -6.79 -18.01
CA CYS A 149 4.85 -8.05 -18.00
C CYS A 149 4.46 -8.93 -19.20
N TYR A 150 5.43 -9.25 -20.03
CA TYR A 150 5.26 -10.16 -21.19
C TYR A 150 5.90 -11.53 -21.01
N THR A 151 6.58 -11.74 -19.86
CA THR A 151 7.31 -12.99 -19.60
C THR A 151 6.35 -14.05 -19.08
N ALA A 152 6.28 -15.19 -19.78
CA ALA A 152 5.54 -16.34 -19.29
C ALA A 152 6.05 -16.76 -17.90
N GLY A 153 5.15 -16.83 -16.92
CA GLY A 153 5.49 -17.07 -15.53
C GLY A 153 5.63 -15.82 -14.67
N GLY A 154 5.40 -14.63 -15.25
CA GLY A 154 5.37 -13.37 -14.51
C GLY A 154 6.70 -12.63 -14.45
N CYS A 155 6.64 -11.43 -13.91
CA CYS A 155 7.79 -10.56 -13.70
C CYS A 155 7.99 -10.31 -12.19
N SER A 156 9.23 -10.33 -11.74
CA SER A 156 9.57 -10.03 -10.36
C SER A 156 10.51 -8.84 -10.27
N VAL A 157 10.19 -7.91 -9.39
CA VAL A 157 11.00 -6.72 -9.11
C VAL A 157 11.19 -6.60 -7.60
N SER A 158 12.42 -6.43 -7.17
CA SER A 158 12.75 -6.15 -5.77
C SER A 158 13.67 -4.94 -5.69
N VAL A 159 13.27 -3.96 -4.89
CA VAL A 159 14.00 -2.71 -4.73
C VAL A 159 14.16 -2.41 -3.24
N THR A 160 15.36 -2.10 -2.82
CA THR A 160 15.68 -1.62 -1.49
C THR A 160 16.41 -0.28 -1.60
N GLN A 161 15.93 0.70 -0.87
CA GLN A 161 16.52 2.03 -0.74
C GLN A 161 16.77 2.30 0.75
N ASP A 162 18.04 2.42 1.14
CA ASP A 162 18.51 2.64 2.52
C ASP A 162 19.14 4.01 2.70
#